data_ccd90e6f13d4d61d759f672e63f0988c
#
_entry.id   ccd90e6f13d4d61d759f672e63f0988c
#
_cell.length_a   1.000
_cell.length_b   1.000
_cell.length_c   1.000
_cell.angle_alpha   90.00
_cell.angle_beta   90.00
_cell.angle_gamma   90.00
#
_symmetry.space_group_name_H-M   'P 1'
#
loop_
_entity.id
_entity.type
_entity.pdbx_description
1 polymer ?
#
loop_
_entity_poly.entity_id
_entity_poly.type
_entity_poly.pdbx_seq_one_letter_code
_entity_poly.pdbx_strand_id
1 'polypeptide(L)'
;MRLRIMGTLTMLCSLIGCNAQSEGFKSLSVEEYAKAIEDTTIVRLDVRTAEEYADGHIENTLNIDVLKNDFQEKALITLPKDKTIAVNCRSGKRSKNAAKILVKNGYKVIELDEGYNGWVSKGMPVTKQYSSFQTFLP
;
A
#
# COMPACT_ATOMS: atom_id res chain seq x y z
N MET A 1 61.99 18.99 14.48
CA MET A 1 60.57 19.08 14.90
C MET A 1 59.70 18.43 13.87
N ARG A 2 59.14 17.32 14.18
CA ARG A 2 58.26 16.61 13.27
C ARG A 2 56.83 16.81 13.72
N LEU A 3 56.10 17.57 12.92
CA LEU A 3 54.66 17.71 13.10
C LEU A 3 54.00 16.45 12.57
N ARG A 4 53.55 15.60 13.48
CA ARG A 4 52.71 14.47 13.10
C ARG A 4 51.28 14.96 13.11
N ILE A 5 50.77 15.25 11.94
CA ILE A 5 49.33 15.39 11.76
C ILE A 5 48.76 13.98 11.73
N MET A 6 48.29 13.54 12.86
CA MET A 6 47.43 12.38 12.88
C MET A 6 46.04 12.84 12.41
N GLY A 7 45.84 12.68 11.12
CA GLY A 7 44.47 12.74 10.62
C GLY A 7 43.69 11.59 11.22
N THR A 8 42.93 11.88 12.25
CA THR A 8 41.91 10.98 12.65
C THR A 8 40.83 11.02 11.57
N LEU A 9 40.94 10.08 10.66
CA LEU A 9 39.84 9.76 9.78
C LEU A 9 38.73 9.19 10.66
N THR A 10 37.92 10.06 11.19
CA THR A 10 36.65 9.67 11.73
C THR A 10 35.81 9.24 10.55
N MET A 11 35.94 7.97 10.20
CA MET A 11 34.99 7.32 9.37
C MET A 11 33.66 7.35 10.11
N LEU A 12 32.89 8.37 9.83
CA LEU A 12 31.51 8.43 10.22
C LEU A 12 30.78 7.35 9.43
N CYS A 13 30.84 6.13 9.91
CA CYS A 13 29.89 5.13 9.56
C CYS A 13 28.56 5.67 10.08
N SER A 14 27.92 6.46 9.26
CA SER A 14 26.50 6.66 9.43
C SER A 14 25.90 5.27 9.25
N LEU A 15 25.70 4.60 10.35
CA LEU A 15 24.83 3.47 10.45
C LEU A 15 23.43 4.03 10.18
N ILE A 16 23.21 4.31 8.94
CA ILE A 16 21.86 4.38 8.44
C ILE A 16 21.38 2.98 8.63
N GLY A 17 20.65 2.78 9.72
CA GLY A 17 20.11 1.50 10.04
C GLY A 17 19.46 0.95 8.79
N CYS A 18 19.75 -0.30 8.48
CA CYS A 18 19.08 -1.06 7.45
C CYS A 18 17.62 -1.18 7.87
N ASN A 19 16.87 -0.15 7.59
CA ASN A 19 15.46 -0.13 7.91
C ASN A 19 14.71 -0.73 6.75
N ALA A 20 13.54 -1.22 7.05
CA ALA A 20 12.53 -1.69 6.12
C ALA A 20 12.24 -0.75 4.93
N GLN A 21 12.87 0.41 4.87
CA GLN A 21 12.83 1.38 3.78
C GLN A 21 13.53 0.90 2.50
N SER A 22 14.30 -0.18 2.57
CA SER A 22 14.92 -0.81 1.41
C SER A 22 13.90 -1.37 0.41
N GLU A 23 12.63 -1.51 0.79
CA GLU A 23 11.57 -2.04 -0.06
C GLU A 23 10.88 -0.96 -0.91
N GLY A 24 11.15 0.32 -0.67
CA GLY A 24 10.68 1.44 -1.49
C GLY A 24 9.23 1.85 -1.27
N PHE A 25 8.54 1.32 -0.27
CA PHE A 25 7.21 1.75 0.15
C PHE A 25 7.14 1.92 1.66
N LYS A 26 6.12 2.62 2.14
CA LYS A 26 5.86 2.80 3.57
C LYS A 26 4.65 1.98 4.00
N SER A 27 4.81 1.22 5.09
CA SER A 27 3.70 0.59 5.80
C SER A 27 3.19 1.55 6.86
N LEU A 28 1.91 1.84 6.83
CA LEU A 28 1.25 2.80 7.71
C LEU A 28 0.31 2.10 8.69
N SER A 29 0.17 2.66 9.88
CA SER A 29 -0.90 2.29 10.81
C SER A 29 -2.27 2.63 10.23
N VAL A 30 -3.33 2.10 10.84
CA VAL A 30 -4.71 2.43 10.43
C VAL A 30 -4.94 3.95 10.48
N GLU A 31 -4.51 4.60 11.53
CA GLU A 31 -4.66 6.05 11.72
C GLU A 31 -3.90 6.86 10.67
N GLU A 32 -2.66 6.49 10.42
CA GLU A 32 -1.83 7.15 9.40
C GLU A 32 -2.39 6.93 7.99
N TYR A 33 -2.83 5.71 7.70
CA TYR A 33 -3.44 5.36 6.41
C TYR A 33 -4.75 6.12 6.19
N ALA A 34 -5.61 6.16 7.21
CA ALA A 34 -6.87 6.89 7.16
C ALA A 34 -6.65 8.37 6.85
N LYS A 35 -5.65 8.98 7.48
CA LYS A 35 -5.29 10.36 7.24
C LYS A 35 -4.71 10.57 5.83
N ALA A 36 -3.85 9.68 5.37
CA ALA A 36 -3.24 9.77 4.05
C ALA A 36 -4.30 9.72 2.94
N ILE A 37 -5.28 8.83 3.04
CA ILE A 37 -6.33 8.68 2.02
C ILE A 37 -7.39 9.78 2.03
N GLU A 38 -7.33 10.74 2.95
CA GLU A 38 -8.11 11.98 2.85
C GLU A 38 -7.67 12.81 1.64
N ASP A 39 -6.44 12.65 1.22
CA ASP A 39 -5.95 13.24 -0.03
C ASP A 39 -6.59 12.51 -1.22
N THR A 40 -7.46 13.22 -1.95
CA THR A 40 -8.23 12.66 -3.07
C THR A 40 -7.39 12.38 -4.30
N THR A 41 -6.14 12.82 -4.34
CA THR A 41 -5.20 12.50 -5.43
C THR A 41 -4.59 11.11 -5.28
N ILE A 42 -4.64 10.54 -4.07
CA ILE A 42 -4.15 9.20 -3.81
C ILE A 42 -5.14 8.17 -4.34
N VAL A 43 -4.65 7.24 -5.15
CA VAL A 43 -5.44 6.13 -5.68
C VAL A 43 -5.44 4.99 -4.68
N ARG A 44 -6.61 4.53 -4.27
CA ARG A 44 -6.79 3.45 -3.31
C ARG A 44 -6.95 2.12 -4.03
N LEU A 45 -6.18 1.13 -3.64
CA LEU A 45 -6.17 -0.19 -4.26
C LEU A 45 -6.29 -1.30 -3.22
N ASP A 46 -7.34 -2.08 -3.33
CA ASP A 46 -7.55 -3.32 -2.56
C ASP A 46 -7.08 -4.51 -3.40
N VAL A 47 -6.10 -5.25 -2.90
CA VAL A 47 -5.50 -6.37 -3.64
C VAL A 47 -6.00 -7.74 -3.19
N ARG A 48 -7.13 -7.75 -2.44
CA ARG A 48 -7.81 -8.97 -2.06
C ARG A 48 -8.57 -9.58 -3.24
N THR A 49 -9.17 -10.73 -3.02
CA THR A 49 -10.06 -11.36 -4.00
C THR A 49 -11.33 -10.52 -4.23
N ALA A 50 -11.95 -10.71 -5.38
CA ALA A 50 -13.20 -10.03 -5.72
C ALA A 50 -14.32 -10.32 -4.71
N GLU A 51 -14.38 -11.53 -4.17
CA GLU A 51 -15.38 -11.93 -3.17
C GLU A 51 -15.16 -11.22 -1.83
N GLU A 52 -13.91 -11.16 -1.35
CA GLU A 52 -13.57 -10.40 -0.14
C GLU A 52 -13.94 -8.92 -0.30
N TYR A 53 -13.62 -8.35 -1.45
CA TYR A 53 -13.91 -6.95 -1.76
C TYR A 53 -15.42 -6.67 -1.78
N ALA A 54 -16.20 -7.54 -2.41
CA ALA A 54 -17.66 -7.39 -2.49
C ALA A 54 -18.33 -7.44 -1.11
N ASP A 55 -17.82 -8.26 -0.20
CA ASP A 55 -18.33 -8.39 1.16
C ASP A 55 -18.11 -7.15 2.03
N GLY A 56 -17.17 -6.33 1.66
CA GLY A 56 -16.87 -5.09 2.36
C GLY A 56 -15.46 -4.61 1.99
N HIS A 57 -15.32 -3.32 1.76
CA HIS A 57 -14.04 -2.69 1.42
C HIS A 57 -14.00 -1.23 1.88
N ILE A 58 -12.83 -0.65 1.87
CA ILE A 58 -12.65 0.77 2.13
C ILE A 58 -13.23 1.55 0.95
N GLU A 59 -14.03 2.55 1.24
CA GLU A 59 -14.74 3.34 0.23
C GLU A 59 -13.80 3.93 -0.83
N ASN A 60 -14.29 4.03 -2.07
CA ASN A 60 -13.54 4.56 -3.23
C ASN A 60 -12.25 3.79 -3.55
N THR A 61 -12.21 2.52 -3.27
CA THR A 61 -11.06 1.66 -3.53
C THR A 61 -11.28 0.81 -4.77
N LEU A 62 -10.28 0.75 -5.65
CA LEU A 62 -10.25 -0.17 -6.80
C LEU A 62 -9.88 -1.57 -6.29
N ASN A 63 -10.32 -2.60 -6.99
CA ASN A 63 -9.96 -3.97 -6.67
C ASN A 63 -9.19 -4.64 -7.82
N ILE A 64 -7.99 -5.09 -7.53
CA ILE A 64 -7.19 -5.94 -8.42
C ILE A 64 -6.56 -7.03 -7.57
N ASP A 65 -6.94 -8.28 -7.79
CA ASP A 65 -6.50 -9.42 -7.00
C ASP A 65 -5.02 -9.75 -7.28
N VAL A 66 -4.16 -9.61 -6.26
CA VAL A 66 -2.72 -9.87 -6.40
C VAL A 66 -2.38 -11.36 -6.54
N LEU A 67 -3.30 -12.26 -6.20
CA LEU A 67 -3.11 -13.70 -6.36
C LEU A 67 -3.26 -14.18 -7.80
N LYS A 68 -3.82 -13.35 -8.67
CA LYS A 68 -3.97 -13.67 -10.09
C LYS A 68 -2.71 -13.35 -10.88
N ASN A 69 -2.41 -14.18 -11.87
CA ASN A 69 -1.22 -14.06 -12.72
C ASN A 69 -1.17 -12.77 -13.54
N ASP A 70 -2.32 -12.17 -13.79
CA ASP A 70 -2.46 -10.93 -14.56
C ASP A 70 -2.45 -9.65 -13.71
N PHE A 71 -2.13 -9.75 -12.43
CA PHE A 71 -2.12 -8.61 -11.51
C PHE A 71 -1.27 -7.45 -12.04
N GLN A 72 -0.03 -7.72 -12.41
CA GLN A 72 0.90 -6.69 -12.88
C GLN A 72 0.38 -6.01 -14.15
N GLU A 73 -0.10 -6.78 -15.10
CA GLU A 73 -0.65 -6.26 -16.34
C GLU A 73 -1.86 -5.34 -16.10
N LYS A 74 -2.81 -5.80 -15.30
CA LYS A 74 -4.00 -5.01 -14.93
C LYS A 74 -3.62 -3.74 -14.18
N ALA A 75 -2.69 -3.83 -13.24
CA ALA A 75 -2.21 -2.67 -12.49
C ALA A 75 -1.60 -1.62 -13.42
N LEU A 76 -0.76 -2.03 -14.36
CA LEU A 76 -0.10 -1.12 -15.31
C LEU A 76 -1.09 -0.44 -16.24
N ILE A 77 -2.17 -1.10 -16.61
CA ILE A 77 -3.24 -0.52 -17.45
C ILE A 77 -4.11 0.45 -16.64
N THR A 78 -4.39 0.13 -15.38
CA THR A 78 -5.40 0.81 -14.57
C THR A 78 -4.83 1.97 -13.75
N LEU A 79 -3.62 1.80 -13.20
CA LEU A 79 -3.08 2.73 -12.22
C LEU A 79 -2.23 3.83 -12.87
N PRO A 80 -2.49 5.11 -12.57
CA PRO A 80 -1.67 6.22 -13.06
C PRO A 80 -0.32 6.24 -12.32
N LYS A 81 0.77 6.45 -13.05
CA LYS A 81 2.12 6.47 -12.50
C LYS A 81 2.50 7.78 -11.79
N ASP A 82 1.76 8.82 -12.04
CA ASP A 82 1.98 10.14 -11.46
C ASP A 82 1.27 10.34 -10.11
N LYS A 83 0.57 9.32 -9.62
CA LYS A 83 -0.16 9.36 -8.34
C LYS A 83 0.37 8.32 -7.38
N THR A 84 0.31 8.63 -6.09
CA THR A 84 0.59 7.66 -5.03
C THR A 84 -0.52 6.62 -4.96
N ILE A 85 -0.14 5.36 -4.85
CA ILE A 85 -1.07 4.25 -4.71
C ILE A 85 -1.09 3.82 -3.23
N ALA A 86 -2.27 3.82 -2.64
CA ALA A 86 -2.50 3.32 -1.29
C ALA A 86 -3.07 1.91 -1.37
N VAL A 87 -2.33 0.92 -0.89
CA VAL A 87 -2.64 -0.50 -1.06
C VAL A 87 -3.06 -1.12 0.25
N ASN A 88 -4.14 -1.91 0.22
CA ASN A 88 -4.51 -2.76 1.34
C ASN A 88 -4.83 -4.19 0.89
N CYS A 89 -4.65 -5.12 1.80
CA CYS A 89 -5.21 -6.47 1.71
C CYS A 89 -5.94 -6.81 3.01
N ARG A 90 -6.09 -8.08 3.35
CA ARG A 90 -6.80 -8.49 4.56
C ARG A 90 -5.98 -8.27 5.83
N SER A 91 -4.72 -8.69 5.85
CA SER A 91 -3.85 -8.70 7.04
C SER A 91 -2.50 -8.02 6.85
N GLY A 92 -2.22 -7.49 5.68
CA GLY A 92 -0.96 -6.81 5.35
C GLY A 92 0.05 -7.65 4.57
N LYS A 93 -0.15 -8.95 4.42
CA LYS A 93 0.82 -9.83 3.74
C LYS A 93 0.78 -9.69 2.20
N ARG A 94 -0.40 -9.81 1.61
CA ARG A 94 -0.59 -9.66 0.15
C ARG A 94 -0.31 -8.24 -0.31
N SER A 95 -0.67 -7.25 0.49
CA SER A 95 -0.43 -5.83 0.16
C SER A 95 1.05 -5.49 0.11
N LYS A 96 1.89 -6.08 0.96
CA LYS A 96 3.34 -5.88 0.90
C LYS A 96 3.94 -6.48 -0.38
N ASN A 97 3.45 -7.65 -0.79
CA ASN A 97 3.85 -8.25 -2.06
C ASN A 97 3.40 -7.40 -3.25
N ALA A 98 2.17 -6.94 -3.25
CA ALA A 98 1.65 -6.03 -4.27
C ALA A 98 2.45 -4.73 -4.32
N ALA A 99 2.77 -4.15 -3.17
CA ALA A 99 3.58 -2.94 -3.07
C ALA A 99 4.96 -3.11 -3.70
N LYS A 100 5.62 -4.23 -3.47
CA LYS A 100 6.92 -4.54 -4.10
C LYS A 100 6.82 -4.58 -5.62
N ILE A 101 5.79 -5.22 -6.16
CA ILE A 101 5.54 -5.28 -7.60
C ILE A 101 5.31 -3.88 -8.16
N LEU A 102 4.50 -3.07 -7.49
CA LEU A 102 4.18 -1.71 -7.94
C LEU A 102 5.41 -0.80 -7.90
N VAL A 103 6.19 -0.82 -6.83
CA VAL A 103 7.42 -0.05 -6.70
C VAL A 103 8.42 -0.41 -7.80
N LYS A 104 8.55 -1.69 -8.10
CA LYS A 104 9.40 -2.20 -9.18
C LYS A 104 8.99 -1.66 -10.55
N ASN A 105 7.71 -1.33 -10.72
CA ASN A 105 7.16 -0.75 -11.94
C ASN A 105 7.07 0.78 -11.91
N GLY A 106 7.72 1.44 -10.95
CA GLY A 106 7.86 2.89 -10.90
C GLY A 106 6.77 3.65 -10.16
N TYR A 107 5.90 2.96 -9.41
CA TYR A 107 4.88 3.61 -8.60
C TYR A 107 5.40 4.05 -7.23
N LYS A 108 4.85 5.12 -6.69
CA LYS A 108 4.95 5.48 -5.28
C LYS A 108 3.84 4.78 -4.51
N VAL A 109 4.18 4.09 -3.43
CA VAL A 109 3.24 3.23 -2.73
C VAL A 109 3.29 3.49 -1.22
N ILE A 110 2.12 3.58 -0.62
CA ILE A 110 1.88 3.43 0.80
C ILE A 110 0.98 2.20 1.01
N GLU A 111 1.14 1.51 2.12
CA GLU A 111 0.42 0.27 2.36
C GLU A 111 -0.13 0.25 3.79
N LEU A 112 -1.30 -0.36 3.98
CA LEU A 112 -1.95 -0.51 5.27
C LEU A 112 -1.41 -1.76 5.98
N ASP A 113 -0.57 -1.57 6.99
CA ASP A 113 0.16 -2.64 7.68
C ASP A 113 -0.76 -3.72 8.27
N GLU A 114 -1.81 -3.31 8.97
CA GLU A 114 -2.76 -4.24 9.59
C GLU A 114 -3.87 -4.72 8.65
N GLY A 115 -3.93 -4.18 7.45
CA GLY A 115 -4.91 -4.54 6.44
C GLY A 115 -6.35 -4.20 6.81
N TYR A 116 -7.27 -4.76 6.05
CA TYR A 116 -8.71 -4.57 6.24
C TYR A 116 -9.18 -5.04 7.63
N ASN A 117 -8.59 -6.10 8.16
CA ASN A 117 -8.89 -6.57 9.52
C ASN A 117 -8.62 -5.49 10.57
N GLY A 118 -7.46 -4.84 10.50
CA GLY A 118 -7.13 -3.74 11.41
C GLY A 118 -8.03 -2.53 11.21
N TRP A 119 -8.36 -2.21 9.98
CA TRP A 119 -9.29 -1.13 9.62
C TRP A 119 -10.65 -1.31 10.27
N VAL A 120 -11.26 -2.47 10.11
CA VAL A 120 -12.56 -2.83 10.71
C VAL A 120 -12.50 -2.88 12.23
N SER A 121 -11.43 -3.48 12.77
CA SER A 121 -11.21 -3.61 14.21
C SER A 121 -11.19 -2.25 14.92
N LYS A 122 -10.74 -1.21 14.25
CA LYS A 122 -10.72 0.16 14.77
C LYS A 122 -11.98 0.96 14.45
N GLY A 123 -13.00 0.32 13.94
CA GLY A 123 -14.29 0.95 13.67
C GLY A 123 -14.28 1.92 12.49
N MET A 124 -13.31 1.80 11.59
CA MET A 124 -13.21 2.67 10.42
C MET A 124 -14.30 2.33 9.38
N PRO A 125 -14.76 3.31 8.59
CA PRO A 125 -15.88 3.14 7.68
C PRO A 125 -15.57 2.19 6.52
N VAL A 126 -16.55 1.35 6.20
CA VAL A 126 -16.50 0.42 5.07
C VAL A 126 -17.79 0.50 4.26
N THR A 127 -17.70 0.07 3.01
CA THR A 127 -18.85 -0.05 2.12
C THR A 127 -18.93 -1.45 1.54
N LYS A 128 -20.11 -1.84 1.03
CA LYS A 128 -20.31 -3.09 0.30
C LYS A 128 -20.65 -2.81 -1.13
N GLN A 129 -20.20 -3.68 -2.02
CA GLN A 129 -20.64 -3.64 -3.41
C GLN A 129 -21.97 -4.38 -3.52
N TYR A 130 -23.05 -3.62 -3.65
CA TYR A 130 -24.33 -4.23 -3.99
C TYR A 130 -24.28 -4.66 -5.45
N SER A 131 -24.54 -5.94 -5.72
CA SER A 131 -24.71 -6.36 -7.09
C SER A 131 -25.95 -5.66 -7.65
N SER A 132 -25.77 -4.94 -8.73
CA SER A 132 -26.82 -4.21 -9.42
C SER A 132 -27.95 -5.11 -9.99
N PHE A 133 -27.91 -6.39 -9.70
CA PHE A 133 -28.91 -7.37 -10.14
C PHE A 133 -30.14 -7.48 -9.23
N GLN A 134 -30.15 -6.81 -8.08
CA GLN A 134 -31.31 -6.88 -7.19
C GLN A 134 -32.36 -5.78 -7.37
N THR A 135 -32.20 -4.92 -8.37
CA THR A 135 -33.12 -3.80 -8.57
C THR A 135 -34.23 -4.09 -9.61
N PHE A 136 -34.34 -5.29 -10.12
CA PHE A 136 -35.40 -5.67 -11.09
C PHE A 136 -36.12 -6.96 -10.70
N LEU A 137 -36.75 -6.96 -9.54
CA LEU A 137 -37.88 -7.87 -9.29
C LEU A 137 -39.07 -7.03 -8.85
N PRO A 138 -40.17 -7.12 -9.59
CA PRO A 138 -41.42 -6.43 -9.26
C PRO A 138 -42.05 -6.99 -7.99
#